data_8262e7b5e738707c1684c6359fdf9e1c
#
_entry.id   8262e7b5e738707c1684c6359fdf9e1c
#
_cell.length_a   1.000
_cell.length_b   1.000
_cell.length_c   1.000
_cell.angle_alpha   90.00
_cell.angle_beta   90.00
_cell.angle_gamma   90.00
#
_symmetry.space_group_name_H-M   'P 1'
#
loop_
_entity.id
_entity.type
_entity.pdbx_description
1 polymer ?
#
loop_
_entity_poly.entity_id
_entity_poly.type
_entity_poly.pdbx_seq_one_letter_code
_entity_poly.pdbx_strand_id
1 'polypeptide(L)'
;MATFEIDGKEYELKLTYASVKKLNNVHEGGSFELIGRALQGDFDTFPHIIHAALLHTGENFTLQDVENAIADLIEKEKLSFDDILRISNEVVTKSFFYGPTVEKLVKQNPEMRKALDQLLD
;
A
#
# COMPACT_ATOMS: atom_id res chain seq x y z
N MET A 1 -2.32 -0.98 12.58
CA MET A 1 -1.35 -1.78 11.81
C MET A 1 -2.07 -2.48 10.67
N ALA A 2 -1.59 -2.30 9.44
CA ALA A 2 -2.23 -2.91 8.29
C ALA A 2 -1.89 -4.39 8.21
N THR A 3 -2.88 -5.20 7.85
CA THR A 3 -2.71 -6.64 7.64
C THR A 3 -3.36 -7.04 6.33
N PHE A 4 -2.98 -8.21 5.84
CA PHE A 4 -3.55 -8.75 4.60
C PHE A 4 -3.68 -10.27 4.73
N GLU A 5 -4.82 -10.81 4.29
CA GLU A 5 -5.10 -12.23 4.40
C GLU A 5 -4.74 -12.97 3.11
N ILE A 6 -3.97 -14.06 3.26
CA ILE A 6 -3.67 -14.97 2.15
C ILE A 6 -3.94 -16.38 2.64
N ASP A 7 -4.83 -17.08 1.94
CA ASP A 7 -5.21 -18.47 2.27
C ASP A 7 -5.67 -18.63 3.72
N GLY A 8 -6.43 -17.67 4.20
CA GLY A 8 -7.02 -17.71 5.53
C GLY A 8 -6.09 -17.27 6.66
N LYS A 9 -4.85 -16.90 6.35
CA LYS A 9 -3.89 -16.45 7.34
C LYS A 9 -3.61 -14.96 7.16
N GLU A 10 -3.60 -14.21 8.25
CA GLU A 10 -3.30 -12.79 8.22
C GLU A 10 -1.81 -12.53 8.38
N TYR A 11 -1.29 -11.62 7.56
CA TYR A 11 0.11 -11.19 7.60
C TYR A 11 0.18 -9.69 7.84
N GLU A 12 1.12 -9.26 8.67
CA GLU A 12 1.38 -7.85 8.88
C GLU A 12 2.02 -7.26 7.62
N LEU A 13 1.56 -6.09 7.23
CA LEU A 13 2.12 -5.35 6.09
C LEU A 13 3.12 -4.33 6.62
N LYS A 14 4.36 -4.42 6.16
CA LYS A 14 5.44 -3.55 6.63
C LYS A 14 6.45 -3.34 5.52
N LEU A 15 6.82 -2.07 5.28
CA LEU A 15 7.85 -1.75 4.30
C LEU A 15 9.23 -1.80 4.96
N THR A 16 10.17 -2.43 4.24
CA THR A 16 11.58 -2.48 4.62
C THR A 16 12.38 -1.77 3.53
N TYR A 17 13.72 -1.69 3.69
CA TYR A 17 14.56 -1.14 2.64
C TYR A 17 14.36 -1.88 1.31
N ALA A 18 14.30 -3.22 1.36
CA ALA A 18 14.08 -4.03 0.18
C ALA A 18 12.74 -3.72 -0.48
N SER A 19 11.69 -3.49 0.33
CA SER A 19 10.37 -3.11 -0.15
C SER A 19 10.43 -1.78 -0.91
N VAL A 20 11.08 -0.78 -0.32
CA VAL A 20 11.21 0.55 -0.92
C VAL A 20 11.95 0.47 -2.25
N LYS A 21 13.04 -0.27 -2.29
CA LYS A 21 13.82 -0.43 -3.50
C LYS A 21 13.00 -1.06 -4.61
N LYS A 22 12.21 -2.09 -4.27
CA LYS A 22 11.34 -2.74 -5.23
C LYS A 22 10.24 -1.79 -5.72
N LEU A 23 9.59 -1.08 -4.82
CA LEU A 23 8.51 -0.15 -5.18
C LEU A 23 9.00 1.01 -6.04
N ASN A 24 10.23 1.46 -5.81
CA ASN A 24 10.80 2.56 -6.59
C ASN A 24 10.92 2.21 -8.08
N ASN A 25 10.95 0.93 -8.42
CA ASN A 25 11.10 0.47 -9.78
C ASN A 25 9.78 0.07 -10.46
N VAL A 26 8.66 0.19 -9.76
CA VAL A 26 7.35 -0.16 -10.32
C VAL A 26 6.89 0.85 -11.36
N HIS A 27 7.18 2.13 -11.14
CA HIS A 27 6.80 3.21 -12.04
C HIS A 27 8.02 4.04 -12.41
N GLU A 28 8.02 4.61 -13.62
CA GLU A 28 9.12 5.48 -14.08
C GLU A 28 9.32 6.70 -13.18
N GLY A 29 8.24 7.24 -12.65
CA GLY A 29 8.29 8.41 -11.77
C GLY A 29 8.84 8.14 -10.38
N GLY A 30 9.17 6.87 -10.06
CA GLY A 30 9.76 6.49 -8.78
C GLY A 30 8.87 6.78 -7.59
N SER A 31 9.50 7.28 -6.52
CA SER A 31 8.80 7.48 -5.24
C SER A 31 7.63 8.46 -5.30
N PHE A 32 7.77 9.55 -6.05
CA PHE A 32 6.69 10.53 -6.14
C PHE A 32 5.46 9.95 -6.85
N GLU A 33 5.68 9.19 -7.90
CA GLU A 33 4.56 8.55 -8.60
C GLU A 33 3.91 7.51 -7.71
N LEU A 34 4.70 6.73 -6.96
CA LEU A 34 4.16 5.74 -6.05
C LEU A 34 3.27 6.39 -4.98
N ILE A 35 3.73 7.48 -4.38
CA ILE A 35 2.95 8.21 -3.37
C ILE A 35 1.63 8.68 -3.96
N GLY A 36 1.67 9.29 -5.15
CA GLY A 36 0.47 9.78 -5.82
C GLY A 36 -0.53 8.68 -6.09
N ARG A 37 -0.06 7.53 -6.57
CA ARG A 37 -0.92 6.39 -6.85
C ARG A 37 -1.49 5.78 -5.58
N ALA A 38 -0.69 5.70 -4.51
CA ALA A 38 -1.18 5.20 -3.21
C ALA A 38 -2.27 6.11 -2.65
N LEU A 39 -2.08 7.43 -2.76
CA LEU A 39 -3.06 8.41 -2.28
C LEU A 39 -4.39 8.28 -3.04
N GLN A 40 -4.36 7.86 -4.28
CA GLN A 40 -5.55 7.68 -5.11
C GLN A 40 -6.15 6.27 -5.05
N GLY A 41 -5.48 5.35 -4.35
CA GLY A 41 -5.92 3.97 -4.30
C GLY A 41 -5.84 3.27 -5.65
N ASP A 42 -4.77 3.56 -6.41
CA ASP A 42 -4.61 3.01 -7.74
C ASP A 42 -4.65 1.47 -7.72
N PHE A 43 -5.60 0.92 -8.47
CA PHE A 43 -5.86 -0.51 -8.46
C PHE A 43 -4.68 -1.34 -8.96
N ASP A 44 -4.02 -0.88 -10.03
CA ASP A 44 -2.89 -1.60 -10.62
C ASP A 44 -1.64 -1.54 -9.75
N THR A 45 -1.50 -0.52 -8.92
CA THR A 45 -0.37 -0.36 -8.01
C THR A 45 -0.55 -1.18 -6.73
N PHE A 46 -1.79 -1.43 -6.33
CA PHE A 46 -2.10 -2.11 -5.07
C PHE A 46 -1.38 -3.46 -4.90
N PRO A 47 -1.40 -4.37 -5.91
CA PRO A 47 -0.70 -5.65 -5.76
C PRO A 47 0.80 -5.49 -5.49
N HIS A 48 1.42 -4.49 -6.09
CA HIS A 48 2.84 -4.22 -5.89
C HIS A 48 3.12 -3.73 -4.46
N ILE A 49 2.22 -2.90 -3.91
CA ILE A 49 2.34 -2.43 -2.53
C ILE A 49 2.24 -3.60 -1.57
N ILE A 50 1.25 -4.46 -1.75
CA ILE A 50 1.05 -5.63 -0.89
C ILE A 50 2.25 -6.58 -0.99
N HIS A 51 2.68 -6.88 -2.22
CA HIS A 51 3.81 -7.79 -2.44
C HIS A 51 5.08 -7.28 -1.74
N ALA A 52 5.39 -5.99 -1.93
CA ALA A 52 6.54 -5.38 -1.29
C ALA A 52 6.42 -5.39 0.24
N ALA A 53 5.22 -5.15 0.76
CA ALA A 53 4.98 -5.11 2.21
C ALA A 53 5.02 -6.50 2.85
N LEU A 54 5.01 -7.57 2.06
CA LEU A 54 5.11 -8.95 2.54
C LEU A 54 6.52 -9.51 2.48
N LEU A 55 7.49 -8.79 1.91
CA LEU A 55 8.87 -9.29 1.81
C LEU A 55 9.49 -9.63 3.16
N HIS A 56 9.11 -8.89 4.21
CA HIS A 56 9.67 -9.11 5.55
C HIS A 56 9.22 -10.44 6.17
N THR A 57 8.19 -11.08 5.63
CA THR A 57 7.67 -12.33 6.19
C THR A 57 8.56 -13.53 5.89
N GLY A 58 9.36 -13.45 4.82
CA GLY A 58 10.18 -14.57 4.38
C GLY A 58 9.40 -15.69 3.71
N GLU A 59 8.11 -15.52 3.46
CA GLU A 59 7.25 -16.55 2.85
C GLU A 59 7.45 -16.68 1.35
N ASN A 60 8.17 -15.75 0.73
CA ASN A 60 8.47 -15.76 -0.71
C ASN A 60 7.23 -15.78 -1.62
N PHE A 61 6.20 -15.03 -1.23
CA PHE A 61 5.03 -14.86 -2.10
C PHE A 61 5.44 -14.23 -3.42
N THR A 62 4.91 -14.76 -4.53
CA THR A 62 5.10 -14.14 -5.83
C THR A 62 4.04 -13.05 -6.02
N LEU A 63 4.26 -12.17 -7.00
CA LEU A 63 3.24 -11.18 -7.35
C LEU A 63 1.94 -11.88 -7.74
N GLN A 64 2.04 -13.00 -8.47
CA GLN A 64 0.87 -13.78 -8.87
C GLN A 64 0.10 -14.31 -7.65
N ASP A 65 0.82 -14.79 -6.62
CA ASP A 65 0.20 -15.24 -5.38
C ASP A 65 -0.62 -14.12 -4.75
N VAL A 66 -0.06 -12.91 -4.73
CA VAL A 66 -0.72 -11.73 -4.18
C VAL A 66 -1.94 -11.36 -5.01
N GLU A 67 -1.81 -11.35 -6.34
CA GLU A 67 -2.94 -11.04 -7.22
C GLU A 67 -4.07 -12.04 -7.08
N ASN A 68 -3.73 -13.33 -6.94
CA ASN A 68 -4.74 -14.36 -6.72
C ASN A 68 -5.48 -14.15 -5.38
N ALA A 69 -4.74 -13.76 -4.35
CA ALA A 69 -5.35 -13.48 -3.05
C ALA A 69 -6.27 -12.24 -3.10
N ILE A 70 -5.84 -11.21 -3.82
CA ILE A 70 -6.64 -10.00 -4.01
C ILE A 70 -7.95 -10.35 -4.74
N ALA A 71 -7.83 -11.11 -5.84
CA ALA A 71 -8.99 -11.52 -6.61
C ALA A 71 -9.98 -12.31 -5.74
N ASP A 72 -9.47 -13.25 -4.94
CA ASP A 72 -10.30 -14.05 -4.06
C ASP A 72 -11.05 -13.19 -3.04
N LEU A 73 -10.35 -12.24 -2.41
CA LEU A 73 -10.96 -11.36 -1.42
C LEU A 73 -12.01 -10.43 -2.02
N ILE A 74 -11.75 -9.91 -3.22
CA ILE A 74 -12.71 -9.04 -3.91
C ILE A 74 -13.96 -9.84 -4.28
N GLU A 75 -13.79 -11.04 -4.82
CA GLU A 75 -14.92 -11.86 -5.24
C GLU A 75 -15.77 -12.35 -4.06
N LYS A 76 -15.15 -12.46 -2.88
CA LYS A 76 -15.86 -12.82 -1.65
C LYS A 76 -16.40 -11.59 -0.91
N GLU A 77 -16.31 -10.42 -1.50
CA GLU A 77 -16.74 -9.15 -0.92
C GLU A 77 -16.06 -8.81 0.40
N LYS A 78 -14.81 -9.25 0.57
CA LYS A 78 -14.00 -8.97 1.77
C LYS A 78 -13.00 -7.83 1.56
N LEU A 79 -12.86 -7.34 0.33
CA LEU A 79 -11.93 -6.25 0.01
C LEU A 79 -12.63 -5.28 -0.92
N SER A 80 -12.98 -4.11 -0.40
CA SER A 80 -13.65 -3.06 -1.17
C SER A 80 -12.61 -2.05 -1.69
N PHE A 81 -13.06 -1.13 -2.55
CA PHE A 81 -12.20 -0.04 -2.99
C PHE A 81 -11.75 0.82 -1.80
N ASP A 82 -12.65 1.07 -0.85
CA ASP A 82 -12.29 1.82 0.36
C ASP A 82 -11.20 1.13 1.15
N ASP A 83 -11.23 -0.20 1.21
CA ASP A 83 -10.17 -0.97 1.87
C ASP A 83 -8.85 -0.83 1.14
N ILE A 84 -8.86 -0.89 -0.19
CA ILE A 84 -7.66 -0.71 -1.02
C ILE A 84 -7.06 0.66 -0.78
N LEU A 85 -7.90 1.69 -0.78
CA LEU A 85 -7.48 3.06 -0.55
C LEU A 85 -6.87 3.23 0.85
N ARG A 86 -7.53 2.70 1.89
CA ARG A 86 -7.06 2.79 3.26
C ARG A 86 -5.74 2.03 3.46
N ILE A 87 -5.67 0.80 2.99
CA ILE A 87 -4.46 -0.03 3.15
C ILE A 87 -3.28 0.60 2.41
N SER A 88 -3.49 1.04 1.16
CA SER A 88 -2.43 1.67 0.37
C SER A 88 -1.86 2.88 1.11
N ASN A 89 -2.72 3.72 1.66
CA ASN A 89 -2.28 4.91 2.37
C ASN A 89 -1.64 4.59 3.71
N GLU A 90 -2.19 3.63 4.45
CA GLU A 90 -1.60 3.25 5.73
C GLU A 90 -0.20 2.66 5.55
N VAL A 91 -0.02 1.80 4.55
CA VAL A 91 1.27 1.15 4.29
C VAL A 91 2.30 2.15 3.76
N VAL A 92 1.91 3.02 2.83
CA VAL A 92 2.84 3.94 2.17
C VAL A 92 3.00 5.24 2.94
N THR A 93 1.91 5.93 3.26
CA THR A 93 2.01 7.28 3.83
C THR A 93 2.51 7.31 5.26
N LYS A 94 2.35 6.20 5.99
CA LYS A 94 2.84 6.10 7.37
C LYS A 94 4.16 5.34 7.48
N SER A 95 4.78 5.00 6.35
CA SER A 95 6.05 4.27 6.36
C SER A 95 7.20 5.19 6.77
N PHE A 96 8.29 4.55 7.23
CA PHE A 96 9.49 5.27 7.64
C PHE A 96 10.12 6.08 6.51
N PHE A 97 9.98 5.62 5.28
CA PHE A 97 10.63 6.25 4.12
C PHE A 97 9.76 7.30 3.44
N TYR A 98 8.51 6.94 3.14
CA TYR A 98 7.61 7.85 2.41
C TYR A 98 6.91 8.85 3.33
N GLY A 99 6.74 8.50 4.61
CA GLY A 99 6.00 9.32 5.55
C GLY A 99 6.47 10.78 5.62
N PRO A 100 7.77 11.05 5.78
CA PRO A 100 8.24 12.43 5.84
C PRO A 100 7.92 13.25 4.59
N THR A 101 7.99 12.64 3.40
CA THR A 101 7.66 13.31 2.14
C THR A 101 6.16 13.60 2.06
N VAL A 102 5.35 12.64 2.47
CA VAL A 102 3.89 12.81 2.50
C VAL A 102 3.52 13.96 3.44
N GLU A 103 4.15 14.05 4.62
CA GLU A 103 3.90 15.14 5.56
C GLU A 103 4.18 16.51 4.95
N LYS A 104 5.25 16.63 4.17
CA LYS A 104 5.55 17.89 3.48
C LYS A 104 4.47 18.24 2.46
N LEU A 105 4.01 17.24 1.71
CA LEU A 105 2.97 17.44 0.70
C LEU A 105 1.65 17.88 1.33
N VAL A 106 1.25 17.25 2.43
CA VAL A 106 -0.03 17.57 3.07
C VAL A 106 0.02 18.92 3.81
N LYS A 107 1.21 19.34 4.28
CA LYS A 107 1.37 20.68 4.88
C LYS A 107 1.06 21.79 3.88
N GLN A 108 1.37 21.54 2.60
CA GLN A 108 1.15 22.50 1.54
C GLN A 108 -0.28 22.42 0.98
N ASN A 109 -1.05 21.42 1.42
CA ASN A 109 -2.41 21.22 0.93
C ASN A 109 -3.32 20.77 2.08
N PRO A 110 -3.96 21.75 2.77
CA PRO A 110 -4.84 21.43 3.90
C PRO A 110 -5.99 20.49 3.58
N GLU A 111 -6.52 20.54 2.36
CA GLU A 111 -7.62 19.65 1.95
C GLU A 111 -7.13 18.21 1.85
N MET A 112 -5.92 18.00 1.34
CA MET A 112 -5.32 16.68 1.27
C MET A 112 -5.09 16.12 2.68
N ARG A 113 -4.62 16.96 3.62
CA ARG A 113 -4.45 16.57 5.02
C ARG A 113 -5.76 16.09 5.61
N LYS A 114 -6.82 16.87 5.41
CA LYS A 114 -8.14 16.54 5.93
C LYS A 114 -8.67 15.22 5.37
N ALA A 115 -8.53 15.04 4.06
CA ALA A 115 -8.98 13.81 3.39
C ALA A 115 -8.21 12.60 3.90
N LEU A 116 -6.89 12.73 4.05
CA LEU A 116 -6.04 11.65 4.54
C LEU A 116 -6.36 11.29 5.99
N ASP A 117 -6.54 12.29 6.85
CA ASP A 117 -6.89 12.06 8.24
C ASP A 117 -8.22 11.33 8.38
N GLN A 118 -9.22 11.69 7.56
CA GLN A 118 -10.51 11.02 7.55
C GLN A 118 -10.40 9.57 7.09
N LEU A 119 -9.53 9.32 6.12
CA LEU A 119 -9.34 7.98 5.57
C LEU A 119 -8.68 7.05 6.59
N LEU A 120 -7.72 7.56 7.37
CA LEU A 120 -6.91 6.74 8.28
C LEU A 120 -7.42 6.71 9.71
N ASP A 121 -8.43 7.51 10.03
CA ASP A 121 -9.11 7.44 11.32
C ASP A 121 -10.23 6.37 11.25
#